data_3d4b77d4af01616517af759581ca4d57
#
_entry.id   3d4b77d4af01616517af759581ca4d57
#
_cell.length_a   1.000
_cell.length_b   1.000
_cell.length_c   1.000
_cell.angle_alpha   90.00
_cell.angle_beta   90.00
_cell.angle_gamma   90.00
#
_symmetry.space_group_name_H-M   'P 1'
#
loop_
_entity.id
_entity.type
_entity.pdbx_description
1 polymer ?
#
loop_
_entity_poly.entity_id
_entity_poly.type
_entity_poly.pdbx_seq_one_letter_code
_entity_poly.pdbx_strand_id
1 'polypeptide(L)'
;MRQARVLVCLVFAAVSLAGCTYDRGMGSPQIHYAEFRVAPPDGDAVEVCHAYTCQMKSTFYFRSKDIADIAGLMNKTKRADTPFEERRAIAYAIGLIETKVGAKLGIKDRPGMEFGGSGDPTQEDCVDEATNTTSFLLVLQAHGLLKHHTVGIPMTKGNLLKATLQGDPVKYWPHWTAVIEEKKTGQRYAVDSWSGPQGENPAVVKVQDWYIKDINNLPKPTY
;
A
#
# COMPACT_ATOMS: atom_id res chain seq x y z
N MET A 1 34.91 -18.80 62.89
CA MET A 1 33.64 -18.86 62.12
C MET A 1 33.62 -17.70 61.12
N ARG A 2 33.86 -18.00 59.84
CA ARG A 2 33.92 -17.02 58.77
C ARG A 2 32.55 -17.02 58.09
N GLN A 3 31.83 -15.92 58.14
CA GLN A 3 30.58 -15.72 57.40
C GLN A 3 30.91 -15.38 55.95
N ALA A 4 30.53 -16.26 55.04
CA ALA A 4 30.56 -16.00 53.60
C ALA A 4 29.40 -15.10 53.23
N ARG A 5 29.70 -13.88 52.78
CA ARG A 5 28.70 -12.97 52.19
C ARG A 5 28.49 -13.37 50.72
N VAL A 6 27.34 -13.94 50.44
CA VAL A 6 26.92 -14.22 49.04
C VAL A 6 26.48 -12.89 48.45
N LEU A 7 27.24 -12.39 47.49
CA LEU A 7 26.91 -11.22 46.68
C LEU A 7 25.98 -11.67 45.56
N VAL A 8 24.70 -11.44 45.69
CA VAL A 8 23.74 -11.68 44.59
C VAL A 8 23.85 -10.52 43.61
N CYS A 9 24.53 -10.74 42.50
CA CYS A 9 24.52 -9.84 41.36
C CYS A 9 23.18 -9.95 40.64
N LEU A 10 22.27 -9.05 40.89
CA LEU A 10 21.08 -8.82 40.07
C LEU A 10 21.53 -8.23 38.74
N VAL A 11 21.67 -9.06 37.73
CA VAL A 11 21.81 -8.63 36.36
C VAL A 11 20.44 -8.17 35.89
N PHE A 12 20.20 -6.85 35.93
CA PHE A 12 19.10 -6.23 35.21
C PHE A 12 19.39 -6.39 33.72
N ALA A 13 18.83 -7.42 33.11
CA ALA A 13 18.70 -7.48 31.66
C ALA A 13 17.72 -6.35 31.27
N ALA A 14 18.28 -5.21 30.88
CA ALA A 14 17.54 -4.19 30.16
C ALA A 14 17.10 -4.82 28.84
N VAL A 15 15.91 -5.41 28.85
CA VAL A 15 15.20 -5.73 27.60
C VAL A 15 14.90 -4.39 26.98
N SER A 16 15.78 -3.95 26.09
CA SER A 16 15.51 -2.88 25.17
C SER A 16 14.27 -3.34 24.41
N LEU A 17 13.11 -2.83 24.79
CA LEU A 17 11.94 -2.77 23.93
C LEU A 17 12.37 -1.90 22.75
N ALA A 18 13.07 -2.50 21.79
CA ALA A 18 13.13 -1.99 20.46
C ALA A 18 11.66 -1.92 20.04
N GLY A 19 11.06 -0.76 20.27
CA GLY A 19 9.79 -0.44 19.67
C GLY A 19 9.97 -0.83 18.21
N CYS A 20 9.03 -1.60 17.67
CA CYS A 20 9.00 -1.90 16.25
C CYS A 20 9.04 -0.55 15.57
N THR A 21 10.23 -0.08 15.27
CA THR A 21 10.40 1.09 14.44
C THR A 21 9.84 0.66 13.11
N TYR A 22 8.75 1.22 12.80
CA TYR A 22 8.04 1.41 11.60
C TYR A 22 8.91 1.61 10.33
N ASP A 23 10.19 1.58 10.48
CA ASP A 23 11.18 1.70 9.45
C ASP A 23 11.48 0.33 8.81
N ARG A 24 10.58 -0.12 7.94
CA ARG A 24 11.02 -0.97 6.85
C ARG A 24 11.78 -0.04 5.92
N GLY A 25 13.07 0.10 6.19
CA GLY A 25 13.96 1.05 5.58
C GLY A 25 13.85 1.11 4.06
N MET A 26 14.46 2.11 3.47
CA MET A 26 14.57 2.29 2.04
C MET A 26 14.98 0.98 1.36
N GLY A 27 14.00 0.24 0.85
CA GLY A 27 14.15 -1.04 0.20
C GLY A 27 13.34 -1.06 -1.08
N SER A 28 13.66 -2.02 -1.93
CA SER A 28 12.92 -2.24 -3.17
C SER A 28 11.59 -2.97 -2.89
N PRO A 29 10.50 -2.67 -3.60
CA PRO A 29 9.24 -3.42 -3.54
C PRO A 29 9.36 -4.93 -3.76
N GLN A 30 10.52 -5.42 -4.26
CA GLN A 30 10.79 -6.83 -4.50
C GLN A 30 10.54 -7.74 -3.30
N ILE A 31 10.76 -7.25 -2.07
CA ILE A 31 10.49 -8.03 -0.86
C ILE A 31 9.00 -8.36 -0.76
N HIS A 32 8.14 -7.40 -1.05
CA HIS A 32 6.69 -7.58 -1.05
C HIS A 32 6.25 -8.58 -2.14
N TYR A 33 6.77 -8.42 -3.36
CA TYR A 33 6.47 -9.36 -4.45
C TYR A 33 6.89 -10.79 -4.12
N ALA A 34 8.07 -10.98 -3.50
CA ALA A 34 8.53 -12.29 -3.08
C ALA A 34 7.64 -12.90 -1.98
N GLU A 35 7.17 -12.08 -1.02
CA GLU A 35 6.27 -12.50 0.06
C GLU A 35 4.96 -13.08 -0.48
N PHE A 36 4.36 -12.41 -1.46
CA PHE A 36 3.07 -12.81 -2.05
C PHE A 36 3.22 -13.61 -3.36
N ARG A 37 4.44 -13.96 -3.75
CA ARG A 37 4.76 -14.75 -4.94
C ARG A 37 4.17 -14.17 -6.22
N VAL A 38 4.27 -12.86 -6.37
CA VAL A 38 3.81 -12.08 -7.53
C VAL A 38 5.04 -11.64 -8.31
N ALA A 39 4.97 -11.65 -9.64
CA ALA A 39 6.03 -11.07 -10.45
C ALA A 39 5.95 -9.54 -10.40
N PRO A 40 7.10 -8.84 -10.20
CA PRO A 40 7.12 -7.39 -10.40
C PRO A 40 6.78 -7.05 -11.86
N PRO A 41 6.38 -5.80 -12.16
CA PRO A 41 6.14 -5.37 -13.53
C PRO A 41 7.32 -5.67 -14.45
N ASP A 42 7.02 -6.19 -15.63
CA ASP A 42 7.97 -6.38 -16.74
C ASP A 42 7.58 -5.45 -17.89
N GLY A 43 8.26 -4.31 -17.99
CA GLY A 43 7.86 -3.23 -18.88
C GLY A 43 6.44 -2.76 -18.59
N ASP A 44 5.55 -2.91 -19.58
CA ASP A 44 4.13 -2.53 -19.50
C ASP A 44 3.21 -3.69 -19.08
N ALA A 45 3.77 -4.84 -18.72
CA ALA A 45 3.02 -5.99 -18.23
C ALA A 45 3.01 -6.00 -16.69
N VAL A 46 1.84 -6.23 -16.11
CA VAL A 46 1.68 -6.39 -14.64
C VAL A 46 0.87 -7.65 -14.34
N GLU A 47 1.28 -8.40 -13.32
CA GLU A 47 0.40 -9.38 -12.68
C GLU A 47 -0.52 -8.65 -11.71
N VAL A 48 -1.82 -8.75 -11.95
CA VAL A 48 -2.88 -8.17 -11.09
C VAL A 48 -3.36 -9.26 -10.16
N CYS A 49 -3.22 -9.04 -8.86
CA CYS A 49 -3.72 -9.90 -7.80
C CYS A 49 -5.22 -9.74 -7.63
N HIS A 50 -5.92 -10.84 -7.34
CA HIS A 50 -7.33 -10.83 -6.98
C HIS A 50 -7.72 -12.12 -6.24
N ALA A 51 -8.96 -12.20 -5.77
CA ALA A 51 -9.50 -13.32 -4.99
C ALA A 51 -8.90 -13.45 -3.58
N TYR A 52 -8.40 -12.33 -3.02
CA TYR A 52 -7.78 -12.17 -1.70
C TYR A 52 -6.39 -12.80 -1.59
N THR A 53 -5.46 -12.02 -1.06
CA THR A 53 -4.07 -12.44 -0.78
C THR A 53 -3.37 -13.04 -2.01
N CYS A 54 -3.61 -12.48 -3.19
CA CYS A 54 -3.07 -12.92 -4.48
C CYS A 54 -3.34 -14.41 -4.79
N GLN A 55 -4.48 -14.97 -4.36
CA GLN A 55 -4.83 -16.34 -4.68
C GLN A 55 -4.97 -16.56 -6.18
N MET A 56 -5.48 -15.56 -6.88
CA MET A 56 -5.52 -15.54 -8.34
C MET A 56 -4.72 -14.36 -8.88
N LYS A 57 -4.19 -14.52 -10.07
CA LYS A 57 -3.41 -13.51 -10.77
C LYS A 57 -3.79 -13.50 -12.23
N SER A 58 -3.95 -12.30 -12.78
CA SER A 58 -4.24 -12.10 -14.19
C SER A 58 -3.28 -11.07 -14.78
N THR A 59 -2.78 -11.31 -15.99
CA THR A 59 -1.86 -10.35 -16.60
C THR A 59 -2.65 -9.22 -17.28
N PHE A 60 -2.29 -7.99 -16.96
CA PHE A 60 -2.74 -6.80 -17.65
C PHE A 60 -1.57 -6.15 -18.40
N TYR A 61 -1.82 -5.73 -19.63
CA TYR A 61 -0.84 -5.06 -20.50
C TYR A 61 -1.28 -3.62 -20.74
N PHE A 62 -0.48 -2.66 -20.28
CA PHE A 62 -0.67 -1.25 -20.60
C PHE A 62 -0.30 -1.02 -22.08
N ARG A 63 -1.27 -0.62 -22.87
CA ARG A 63 -1.01 -0.19 -24.26
C ARG A 63 -0.49 1.24 -24.26
N SER A 64 0.21 1.66 -25.30
CA SER A 64 0.69 3.06 -25.44
C SER A 64 -0.44 4.09 -25.28
N LYS A 65 -1.66 3.73 -25.72
CA LYS A 65 -2.84 4.58 -25.52
C LYS A 65 -3.22 4.70 -24.03
N ASP A 66 -3.10 3.62 -23.27
CA ASP A 66 -3.44 3.64 -21.83
C ASP A 66 -2.47 4.54 -21.08
N ILE A 67 -1.17 4.45 -21.38
CA ILE A 67 -0.14 5.33 -20.83
C ILE A 67 -0.38 6.79 -21.22
N ALA A 68 -0.73 7.05 -22.49
CA ALA A 68 -1.03 8.40 -22.97
C ALA A 68 -2.27 9.00 -22.28
N ASP A 69 -3.34 8.22 -22.09
CA ASP A 69 -4.55 8.63 -21.38
C ASP A 69 -4.23 8.98 -19.93
N ILE A 70 -3.44 8.15 -19.23
CA ILE A 70 -3.01 8.37 -17.85
C ILE A 70 -2.15 9.62 -17.74
N ALA A 71 -1.15 9.77 -18.59
CA ALA A 71 -0.27 10.94 -18.62
C ALA A 71 -1.07 12.22 -18.89
N GLY A 72 -2.02 12.17 -19.81
CA GLY A 72 -2.94 13.29 -20.10
C GLY A 72 -3.79 13.66 -18.87
N LEU A 73 -4.35 12.67 -18.18
CA LEU A 73 -5.12 12.90 -16.95
C LEU A 73 -4.24 13.51 -15.85
N MET A 74 -3.05 12.94 -15.60
CA MET A 74 -2.13 13.47 -14.59
C MET A 74 -1.73 14.91 -14.87
N ASN A 75 -1.44 15.25 -16.15
CA ASN A 75 -1.10 16.62 -16.54
C ASN A 75 -2.28 17.59 -16.37
N LYS A 76 -3.48 17.18 -16.76
CA LYS A 76 -4.71 17.98 -16.61
C LYS A 76 -5.08 18.22 -15.15
N THR A 77 -4.80 17.25 -14.28
CA THR A 77 -5.13 17.29 -12.86
C THR A 77 -4.20 18.21 -12.08
N LYS A 78 -2.91 18.24 -12.41
CA LYS A 78 -1.93 19.11 -11.74
C LYS A 78 -2.18 20.59 -12.05
N ARG A 79 -2.24 21.41 -10.99
CA ARG A 79 -2.33 22.89 -11.11
C ARG A 79 -0.97 23.56 -11.08
N ALA A 80 0.05 22.86 -10.56
CA ALA A 80 1.44 23.31 -10.47
C ALA A 80 2.38 22.09 -10.46
N ASP A 81 3.66 22.31 -10.77
CA ASP A 81 4.70 21.26 -10.70
C ASP A 81 5.23 21.17 -9.26
N THR A 82 4.45 20.58 -8.37
CA THR A 82 4.77 20.42 -6.94
C THR A 82 4.51 18.99 -6.49
N PRO A 83 5.20 18.52 -5.42
CA PRO A 83 4.94 17.20 -4.85
C PRO A 83 3.46 16.98 -4.44
N PHE A 84 2.81 18.01 -3.92
CA PHE A 84 1.39 17.94 -3.53
C PHE A 84 0.48 17.68 -4.75
N GLU A 85 0.68 18.43 -5.82
CA GLU A 85 -0.11 18.27 -7.04
C GLU A 85 0.18 16.94 -7.75
N GLU A 86 1.42 16.42 -7.65
CA GLU A 86 1.73 15.09 -8.15
C GLU A 86 1.00 14.00 -7.36
N ARG A 87 0.92 14.09 -6.02
CA ARG A 87 0.14 13.14 -5.21
C ARG A 87 -1.34 13.16 -5.59
N ARG A 88 -1.89 14.33 -5.84
CA ARG A 88 -3.27 14.45 -6.34
C ARG A 88 -3.42 13.77 -7.71
N ALA A 89 -2.49 14.01 -8.63
CA ALA A 89 -2.51 13.38 -9.95
C ALA A 89 -2.32 11.85 -9.87
N ILE A 90 -1.51 11.36 -8.94
CA ILE A 90 -1.36 9.91 -8.66
C ILE A 90 -2.70 9.31 -8.25
N ALA A 91 -3.46 9.94 -7.34
CA ALA A 91 -4.76 9.43 -6.94
C ALA A 91 -5.71 9.25 -8.15
N TYR A 92 -5.80 10.25 -9.02
CA TYR A 92 -6.63 10.15 -10.24
C TYR A 92 -6.09 9.11 -11.22
N ALA A 93 -4.77 8.97 -11.34
CA ALA A 93 -4.15 7.98 -12.22
C ALA A 93 -4.48 6.55 -11.76
N ILE A 94 -4.37 6.26 -10.45
CA ILE A 94 -4.70 4.94 -9.90
C ILE A 94 -6.19 4.62 -10.13
N GLY A 95 -7.13 5.51 -9.81
CA GLY A 95 -8.55 5.27 -10.07
C GLY A 95 -8.86 5.00 -11.55
N LEU A 96 -8.20 5.73 -12.48
CA LEU A 96 -8.33 5.43 -13.92
C LEU A 96 -7.75 4.07 -14.29
N ILE A 97 -6.59 3.69 -13.73
CA ILE A 97 -5.96 2.40 -13.99
C ILE A 97 -6.87 1.27 -13.49
N GLU A 98 -7.34 1.34 -12.27
CA GLU A 98 -8.26 0.36 -11.69
C GLU A 98 -9.54 0.22 -12.51
N THR A 99 -10.11 1.33 -13.00
CA THR A 99 -11.25 1.30 -13.91
C THR A 99 -10.94 0.52 -15.19
N LYS A 100 -9.75 0.74 -15.80
CA LYS A 100 -9.35 0.04 -17.02
C LYS A 100 -9.07 -1.45 -16.75
N VAL A 101 -8.39 -1.76 -15.64
CA VAL A 101 -8.07 -3.12 -15.19
C VAL A 101 -9.35 -3.88 -14.88
N GLY A 102 -10.25 -3.31 -14.09
CA GLY A 102 -11.53 -3.92 -13.74
C GLY A 102 -12.37 -4.22 -14.98
N ALA A 103 -12.47 -3.27 -15.90
CA ALA A 103 -13.20 -3.47 -17.16
C ALA A 103 -12.59 -4.59 -18.04
N LYS A 104 -11.26 -4.77 -18.00
CA LYS A 104 -10.56 -5.77 -18.80
C LYS A 104 -10.56 -7.17 -18.19
N LEU A 105 -10.40 -7.25 -16.86
CA LEU A 105 -10.23 -8.51 -16.13
C LEU A 105 -11.50 -8.99 -15.43
N GLY A 106 -12.56 -8.17 -15.41
CA GLY A 106 -13.81 -8.49 -14.75
C GLY A 106 -13.80 -8.25 -13.24
N ILE A 107 -12.79 -7.54 -12.71
CA ILE A 107 -12.71 -7.16 -11.31
C ILE A 107 -13.73 -6.05 -11.04
N LYS A 108 -14.51 -6.20 -9.98
CA LYS A 108 -15.58 -5.29 -9.55
C LYS A 108 -15.54 -5.18 -8.03
N ASP A 109 -14.37 -4.80 -7.54
CA ASP A 109 -14.13 -4.79 -6.12
C ASP A 109 -15.08 -3.83 -5.38
N ARG A 110 -15.51 -4.29 -4.20
CA ARG A 110 -16.37 -3.55 -3.28
C ARG A 110 -15.51 -2.81 -2.26
N PRO A 111 -16.04 -1.75 -1.64
CA PRO A 111 -15.30 -1.08 -0.57
C PRO A 111 -14.80 -2.06 0.48
N GLY A 112 -13.59 -1.82 0.98
CA GLY A 112 -12.93 -2.66 1.97
C GLY A 112 -13.79 -2.96 3.21
N MET A 113 -13.35 -3.93 4.00
CA MET A 113 -14.06 -4.50 5.16
C MET A 113 -15.20 -5.48 4.83
N GLU A 114 -15.36 -5.89 3.60
CA GLU A 114 -16.25 -7.00 3.27
C GLU A 114 -15.50 -8.34 3.37
N PHE A 115 -15.72 -9.05 4.47
CA PHE A 115 -15.09 -10.35 4.76
C PHE A 115 -15.83 -11.52 4.11
N GLY A 116 -15.89 -11.68 2.88
CA GLY A 116 -16.65 -12.79 2.27
C GLY A 116 -16.24 -13.07 0.84
N GLY A 117 -15.27 -12.31 0.34
CA GLY A 117 -14.84 -12.39 -1.04
C GLY A 117 -13.67 -13.34 -1.31
N SER A 118 -13.17 -14.08 -0.30
CA SER A 118 -12.05 -14.99 -0.49
C SER A 118 -12.39 -16.06 -1.54
N GLY A 119 -11.56 -16.15 -2.58
CA GLY A 119 -11.77 -17.06 -3.71
C GLY A 119 -12.71 -16.52 -4.79
N ASP A 120 -13.36 -15.36 -4.60
CA ASP A 120 -14.13 -14.68 -5.65
C ASP A 120 -13.17 -13.93 -6.59
N PRO A 121 -13.07 -14.31 -7.87
CA PRO A 121 -12.14 -13.71 -8.82
C PRO A 121 -12.45 -12.25 -9.16
N THR A 122 -13.60 -11.74 -8.74
CA THR A 122 -14.02 -10.35 -8.97
C THR A 122 -13.68 -9.41 -7.80
N GLN A 123 -13.15 -9.96 -6.69
CA GLN A 123 -12.90 -9.22 -5.46
C GLN A 123 -11.41 -9.16 -5.12
N GLU A 124 -11.02 -8.09 -4.44
CA GLU A 124 -9.67 -7.81 -3.97
C GLU A 124 -9.68 -7.58 -2.44
N ASP A 125 -8.60 -7.96 -1.74
CA ASP A 125 -8.36 -7.54 -0.37
C ASP A 125 -7.25 -6.49 -0.31
N CYS A 126 -6.93 -6.01 0.88
CA CYS A 126 -5.89 -4.99 1.04
C CYS A 126 -4.50 -5.44 0.59
N VAL A 127 -4.22 -6.74 0.50
CA VAL A 127 -2.96 -7.28 -0.05
C VAL A 127 -2.97 -7.17 -1.57
N ASP A 128 -4.08 -7.57 -2.20
CA ASP A 128 -4.26 -7.47 -3.64
C ASP A 128 -4.12 -6.02 -4.09
N GLU A 129 -4.87 -5.12 -3.46
CA GLU A 129 -4.88 -3.69 -3.72
C GLU A 129 -3.51 -3.03 -3.53
N ALA A 130 -2.82 -3.31 -2.42
CA ALA A 130 -1.49 -2.76 -2.17
C ALA A 130 -0.47 -3.26 -3.20
N THR A 131 -0.56 -4.54 -3.62
CA THR A 131 0.31 -5.14 -4.62
C THR A 131 0.05 -4.55 -6.00
N ASN A 132 -1.23 -4.45 -6.38
CA ASN A 132 -1.67 -3.92 -7.67
C ASN A 132 -1.30 -2.44 -7.81
N THR A 133 -1.64 -1.63 -6.81
CA THR A 133 -1.31 -0.20 -6.78
C THR A 133 0.21 0.03 -6.84
N THR A 134 1.01 -0.79 -6.13
CA THR A 134 2.47 -0.73 -6.22
C THR A 134 2.96 -1.01 -7.64
N SER A 135 2.40 -2.04 -8.29
CA SER A 135 2.74 -2.39 -9.68
C SER A 135 2.38 -1.25 -10.65
N PHE A 136 1.20 -0.66 -10.48
CA PHE A 136 0.77 0.48 -11.31
C PHE A 136 1.69 1.69 -11.11
N LEU A 137 2.05 2.02 -9.89
CA LEU A 137 2.98 3.10 -9.57
C LEU A 137 4.38 2.86 -10.18
N LEU A 138 4.87 1.60 -10.18
CA LEU A 138 6.15 1.26 -10.83
C LEU A 138 6.09 1.46 -12.33
N VAL A 139 5.00 1.12 -13.00
CA VAL A 139 4.80 1.43 -14.42
C VAL A 139 4.79 2.94 -14.65
N LEU A 140 4.07 3.71 -13.84
CA LEU A 140 4.08 5.18 -13.94
C LEU A 140 5.48 5.76 -13.74
N GLN A 141 6.26 5.21 -12.79
CA GLN A 141 7.64 5.61 -12.55
C GLN A 141 8.54 5.29 -13.74
N ALA A 142 8.42 4.10 -14.33
CA ALA A 142 9.18 3.68 -15.52
C ALA A 142 8.92 4.58 -16.73
N HIS A 143 7.70 5.09 -16.88
CA HIS A 143 7.33 6.06 -17.89
C HIS A 143 7.69 7.53 -17.54
N GLY A 144 8.39 7.77 -16.42
CA GLY A 144 8.80 9.11 -15.99
C GLY A 144 7.66 10.03 -15.55
N LEU A 145 6.50 9.46 -15.21
CA LEU A 145 5.32 10.22 -14.78
C LEU A 145 5.40 10.65 -13.31
N LEU A 146 6.31 10.05 -12.52
CA LEU A 146 6.58 10.41 -11.13
C LEU A 146 7.86 11.27 -11.05
N LYS A 147 7.70 12.58 -11.07
CA LYS A 147 8.82 13.53 -10.98
C LYS A 147 9.32 13.72 -9.56
N HIS A 148 8.40 13.91 -8.63
CA HIS A 148 8.67 14.27 -7.23
C HIS A 148 8.71 13.08 -6.29
N HIS A 149 8.18 11.91 -6.71
CA HIS A 149 8.10 10.72 -5.87
C HIS A 149 8.80 9.52 -6.50
N THR A 150 9.18 8.58 -5.64
CA THR A 150 9.59 7.21 -6.00
C THR A 150 8.65 6.22 -5.34
N VAL A 151 8.55 5.02 -5.91
CA VAL A 151 7.76 3.94 -5.32
C VAL A 151 8.53 3.30 -4.18
N GLY A 152 7.92 3.21 -3.01
CA GLY A 152 8.46 2.59 -1.82
C GLY A 152 7.97 1.15 -1.63
N ILE A 153 8.39 0.53 -0.53
CA ILE A 153 7.91 -0.79 -0.12
C ILE A 153 6.49 -0.64 0.43
N PRO A 154 5.53 -1.48 0.00
CA PRO A 154 4.22 -1.56 0.64
C PRO A 154 4.32 -1.75 2.15
N MET A 155 3.42 -1.13 2.88
CA MET A 155 3.42 -1.16 4.34
C MET A 155 2.16 -1.80 4.88
N THR A 156 2.32 -2.42 6.05
CA THR A 156 1.20 -2.97 6.80
C THR A 156 1.07 -2.30 8.16
N LYS A 157 -0.15 -2.17 8.65
CA LYS A 157 -0.49 -1.80 10.02
C LYS A 157 -1.42 -2.86 10.61
N GLY A 158 -1.69 -2.73 11.90
CA GLY A 158 -2.56 -3.65 12.62
C GLY A 158 -1.79 -4.73 13.39
N ASN A 159 -2.53 -5.53 14.14
CA ASN A 159 -1.98 -6.60 14.96
C ASN A 159 -3.07 -7.60 15.32
N LEU A 160 -3.03 -8.78 14.71
CA LEU A 160 -4.01 -9.85 14.92
C LEU A 160 -4.15 -10.27 16.38
N LEU A 161 -3.05 -10.29 17.14
CA LEU A 161 -3.11 -10.64 18.56
C LEU A 161 -3.89 -9.59 19.36
N LYS A 162 -3.68 -8.31 19.08
CA LYS A 162 -4.49 -7.23 19.68
C LYS A 162 -5.94 -7.30 19.23
N ALA A 163 -6.20 -7.56 17.96
CA ALA A 163 -7.56 -7.74 17.43
C ALA A 163 -8.33 -8.80 18.23
N THR A 164 -7.67 -9.94 18.50
CA THR A 164 -8.27 -11.05 19.24
C THR A 164 -8.43 -10.74 20.72
N LEU A 165 -7.39 -10.20 21.38
CA LEU A 165 -7.39 -9.97 22.83
C LEU A 165 -8.25 -8.80 23.27
N GLN A 166 -8.36 -7.75 22.46
CA GLN A 166 -9.10 -6.53 22.80
C GLN A 166 -10.54 -6.52 22.24
N GLY A 167 -10.91 -7.54 21.48
CA GLY A 167 -12.28 -7.68 20.97
C GLY A 167 -12.69 -6.62 19.95
N ASP A 168 -11.71 -5.91 19.36
CA ASP A 168 -11.93 -4.93 18.29
C ASP A 168 -11.18 -5.37 17.02
N PRO A 169 -11.72 -6.34 16.27
CA PRO A 169 -11.07 -6.85 15.06
C PRO A 169 -10.93 -5.77 13.99
N VAL A 170 -11.85 -4.83 13.91
CA VAL A 170 -11.84 -3.77 12.88
C VAL A 170 -10.66 -2.84 13.07
N LYS A 171 -10.44 -2.38 14.30
CA LYS A 171 -9.36 -1.42 14.62
C LYS A 171 -7.96 -2.00 14.46
N TYR A 172 -7.79 -3.28 14.76
CA TYR A 172 -6.47 -3.91 14.79
C TYR A 172 -6.26 -4.90 13.65
N TRP A 173 -7.19 -4.98 12.68
CA TRP A 173 -7.03 -5.86 11.52
C TRP A 173 -5.78 -5.48 10.73
N PRO A 174 -4.97 -6.46 10.29
CA PRO A 174 -3.87 -6.19 9.39
C PRO A 174 -4.38 -5.54 8.10
N HIS A 175 -3.81 -4.40 7.76
CA HIS A 175 -4.18 -3.66 6.57
C HIS A 175 -2.92 -3.20 5.83
N TRP A 176 -2.87 -3.46 4.54
CA TRP A 176 -1.76 -3.13 3.65
C TRP A 176 -2.07 -1.91 2.80
N THR A 177 -1.03 -1.19 2.38
CA THR A 177 -1.12 -0.08 1.43
C THR A 177 0.15 0.03 0.61
N ALA A 178 0.02 0.52 -0.64
CA ALA A 178 1.15 0.95 -1.42
C ALA A 178 1.76 2.22 -0.82
N VAL A 179 3.04 2.48 -1.12
CA VAL A 179 3.78 3.62 -0.58
C VAL A 179 4.53 4.34 -1.68
N ILE A 180 4.50 5.67 -1.64
CA ILE A 180 5.40 6.54 -2.40
C ILE A 180 6.23 7.39 -1.45
N GLU A 181 7.43 7.75 -1.86
CA GLU A 181 8.35 8.60 -1.10
C GLU A 181 8.69 9.87 -1.88
N GLU A 182 8.53 11.02 -1.25
CA GLU A 182 8.91 12.31 -1.82
C GLU A 182 10.44 12.44 -1.88
N LYS A 183 11.01 12.52 -3.08
CA LYS A 183 12.46 12.52 -3.35
C LYS A 183 13.23 13.58 -2.59
N LYS A 184 12.63 14.76 -2.40
CA LYS A 184 13.30 15.90 -1.77
C LYS A 184 13.37 15.79 -0.26
N THR A 185 12.37 15.24 0.38
CA THR A 185 12.18 15.27 1.84
C THR A 185 12.30 13.90 2.49
N GLY A 186 12.20 12.80 1.72
CA GLY A 186 12.09 11.45 2.25
C GLY A 186 10.72 11.18 2.91
N GLN A 187 9.77 12.13 2.84
CA GLN A 187 8.44 11.93 3.41
C GLN A 187 7.68 10.86 2.63
N ARG A 188 7.21 9.85 3.35
CA ARG A 188 6.43 8.75 2.78
C ARG A 188 4.93 9.01 2.87
N TYR A 189 4.22 8.55 1.83
CA TYR A 189 2.78 8.65 1.71
C TYR A 189 2.20 7.29 1.36
N ALA A 190 1.14 6.90 2.07
CA ALA A 190 0.31 5.76 1.73
C ALA A 190 -0.57 6.12 0.53
N VAL A 191 -0.71 5.19 -0.41
CA VAL A 191 -1.65 5.25 -1.53
C VAL A 191 -2.62 4.10 -1.31
N ASP A 192 -3.73 4.36 -0.63
CA ASP A 192 -4.63 3.36 -0.10
C ASP A 192 -5.94 3.34 -0.90
N SER A 193 -6.08 2.38 -1.80
CA SER A 193 -7.24 2.19 -2.67
C SER A 193 -8.32 1.32 -2.04
N TRP A 194 -7.97 0.43 -1.12
CA TRP A 194 -8.88 -0.56 -0.55
C TRP A 194 -10.11 0.02 0.18
N SER A 195 -10.06 1.26 0.65
CA SER A 195 -11.19 1.88 1.35
C SER A 195 -12.35 2.29 0.43
N GLY A 196 -12.14 2.32 -0.87
CA GLY A 196 -13.13 2.67 -1.89
C GLY A 196 -13.49 1.50 -2.82
N PRO A 197 -14.56 1.62 -3.60
CA PRO A 197 -14.87 0.65 -4.65
C PRO A 197 -13.90 0.76 -5.81
N GLN A 198 -13.82 -0.28 -6.63
CA GLN A 198 -13.00 -0.34 -7.84
C GLN A 198 -13.06 0.96 -8.67
N GLY A 199 -11.90 1.58 -8.90
CA GLY A 199 -11.77 2.79 -9.71
C GLY A 199 -12.07 4.10 -8.97
N GLU A 200 -12.35 4.07 -7.67
CA GLU A 200 -12.38 5.29 -6.87
C GLU A 200 -10.94 5.80 -6.66
N ASN A 201 -10.78 7.12 -6.64
CA ASN A 201 -9.46 7.70 -6.40
C ASN A 201 -8.99 7.36 -4.98
N PRO A 202 -7.81 6.73 -4.79
CA PRO A 202 -7.31 6.35 -3.47
C PRO A 202 -6.98 7.56 -2.61
N ALA A 203 -7.00 7.37 -1.30
CA ALA A 203 -6.43 8.32 -0.37
C ALA A 203 -4.90 8.34 -0.48
N VAL A 204 -4.30 9.53 -0.66
CA VAL A 204 -2.83 9.70 -0.63
C VAL A 204 -2.47 10.57 0.56
N VAL A 205 -2.05 9.96 1.64
CA VAL A 205 -1.84 10.61 2.94
C VAL A 205 -0.48 10.27 3.52
N LYS A 206 0.03 11.10 4.42
CA LYS A 206 1.28 10.77 5.12
C LYS A 206 1.16 9.42 5.81
N VAL A 207 2.20 8.62 5.68
CA VAL A 207 2.22 7.28 6.27
C VAL A 207 2.00 7.32 7.78
N GLN A 208 2.53 8.34 8.49
CA GLN A 208 2.31 8.50 9.94
C GLN A 208 0.82 8.68 10.26
N ASP A 209 0.12 9.50 9.48
CA ASP A 209 -1.31 9.76 9.67
C ASP A 209 -2.14 8.52 9.33
N TRP A 210 -1.76 7.80 8.25
CA TRP A 210 -2.39 6.55 7.87
C TRP A 210 -2.22 5.47 8.94
N TYR A 211 -1.04 5.38 9.55
CA TYR A 211 -0.71 4.33 10.52
C TYR A 211 -1.52 4.44 11.83
N ILE A 212 -1.75 5.66 12.33
CA ILE A 212 -2.44 5.90 13.60
C ILE A 212 -3.97 5.90 13.48
N LYS A 213 -4.52 6.11 12.29
CA LYS A 213 -5.96 6.07 12.06
C LYS A 213 -6.45 4.64 11.93
N ASP A 214 -7.62 4.35 12.48
CA ASP A 214 -8.29 3.09 12.19
C ASP A 214 -8.80 3.06 10.73
N ILE A 215 -9.13 1.87 10.27
CA ILE A 215 -9.54 1.63 8.88
C ILE A 215 -10.81 2.41 8.50
N ASN A 216 -11.74 2.60 9.44
CA ASN A 216 -13.00 3.30 9.19
C ASN A 216 -12.83 4.83 9.10
N ASN A 217 -11.69 5.36 9.56
CA ASN A 217 -11.37 6.78 9.64
C ASN A 217 -10.21 7.18 8.71
N LEU A 218 -9.92 6.38 7.69
CA LEU A 218 -8.95 6.77 6.67
C LEU A 218 -9.42 8.06 5.99
N PRO A 219 -8.51 9.02 5.76
CA PRO A 219 -8.88 10.26 5.10
C PRO A 219 -9.40 9.95 3.70
N LYS A 220 -10.62 10.38 3.42
CA LYS A 220 -11.10 10.39 2.04
C LYS A 220 -10.32 11.44 1.24
N PRO A 221 -10.09 11.22 -0.07
CA PRO A 221 -9.45 12.22 -0.90
C PRO A 221 -10.24 13.53 -0.85
N THR A 222 -9.59 14.60 -0.43
CA THR A 222 -10.15 15.97 -0.43
C THR A 222 -9.65 16.73 -1.64
N TYR A 223 -9.82 16.15 -2.83
CA TYR A 223 -9.31 16.75 -4.07
C TYR A 223 -10.39 17.45 -4.89
#